data_d9d63633d0e6425ae8bf1c1e9d08318c
#
_entry.id   d9d63633d0e6425ae8bf1c1e9d08318c
#
_cell.length_a   1.000
_cell.length_b   1.000
_cell.length_c   1.000
_cell.angle_alpha   90.00
_cell.angle_beta   90.00
_cell.angle_gamma   90.00
#
_symmetry.space_group_name_H-M   'P 1'
#
loop_
_entity.id
_entity.type
_entity.pdbx_description
1 polymer ?
#
loop_
_entity_poly.entity_id
_entity_poly.type
_entity_poly.pdbx_seq_one_letter_code
_entity_poly.pdbx_strand_id
1 'polypeptide(L)'
;QGYVIRDRDWHCGKRDIDLVAITADLTTVVFVEVKTRTSNEVSEPADAVNRQKIRNLGIAANNYIKQFNVVEQVRFDVVTIVGNNSENAQLEHIEDAFNPLLA
;
A
#
# COMPACT_ATOMS: atom_id res chain seq x y z
N GLN A 1 5.46 0.66 14.58
CA GLN A 1 6.54 0.06 13.82
C GLN A 1 7.55 1.05 13.29
N GLY A 2 7.42 2.30 13.67
CA GLY A 2 8.42 3.27 13.32
C GLY A 2 8.31 3.88 11.93
N TYR A 3 7.26 3.58 11.19
CA TYR A 3 7.04 4.28 9.93
C TYR A 3 6.54 5.68 10.19
N VAL A 4 6.93 6.59 9.31
CA VAL A 4 6.42 7.97 9.33
C VAL A 4 5.47 8.11 8.16
N ILE A 5 4.25 8.56 8.44
CA ILE A 5 3.24 8.74 7.39
C ILE A 5 3.54 10.03 6.63
N ARG A 6 3.67 9.93 5.32
CA ARG A 6 3.89 11.09 4.46
C ARG A 6 2.59 11.62 3.90
N ASP A 7 1.74 10.74 3.39
CA ASP A 7 0.47 11.13 2.78
C ASP A 7 -0.56 10.05 2.99
N ARG A 8 -1.82 10.46 3.02
CA ARG A 8 -2.97 9.56 3.09
C ARG A 8 -3.91 9.93 1.97
N ASP A 9 -4.51 8.88 1.35
CA ASP A 9 -5.51 9.09 0.29
C ASP A 9 -5.00 10.06 -0.77
N TRP A 10 -3.78 9.83 -1.23
CA TRP A 10 -3.20 10.69 -2.25
C TRP A 10 -3.80 10.32 -3.60
N HIS A 11 -4.23 11.32 -4.35
CA HIS A 11 -4.92 11.10 -5.62
C HIS A 11 -4.12 11.68 -6.77
N CYS A 12 -4.22 10.98 -7.92
CA CYS A 12 -3.70 11.47 -9.18
C CYS A 12 -4.71 11.10 -10.26
N GLY A 13 -5.56 12.06 -10.64
CA GLY A 13 -6.68 11.78 -11.52
C GLY A 13 -7.65 10.81 -10.87
N LYS A 14 -7.91 9.69 -11.52
CA LYS A 14 -8.80 8.67 -10.97
C LYS A 14 -8.08 7.60 -10.17
N ARG A 15 -6.77 7.73 -10.06
CA ARG A 15 -5.96 6.75 -9.34
C ARG A 15 -5.60 7.30 -7.97
N ASP A 16 -5.45 6.42 -7.01
CA ASP A 16 -5.14 6.86 -5.66
C ASP A 16 -4.18 5.88 -5.00
N ILE A 17 -3.55 6.36 -3.93
CA ILE A 17 -2.69 5.58 -3.06
C ILE A 17 -3.25 5.75 -1.67
N ASP A 18 -3.58 4.63 -1.01
CA ASP A 18 -4.21 4.70 0.31
C ASP A 18 -3.30 5.33 1.34
N LEU A 19 -2.02 4.99 1.29
CA LEU A 19 -1.09 5.44 2.31
C LEU A 19 0.32 5.50 1.72
N VAL A 20 1.04 6.57 2.01
CA VAL A 20 2.46 6.69 1.68
C VAL A 20 3.21 6.92 2.97
N ALA A 21 4.19 6.08 3.24
CA ALA A 21 4.98 6.16 4.45
C ALA A 21 6.47 6.10 4.10
N ILE A 22 7.30 6.44 5.09
CA ILE A 22 8.73 6.26 4.96
C ILE A 22 9.21 5.49 6.17
N THR A 23 10.19 4.61 5.95
CA THR A 23 10.74 3.83 7.06
C THR A 23 11.45 4.73 8.06
N ALA A 24 11.58 4.21 9.30
CA ALA A 24 12.16 5.02 10.38
C ALA A 24 13.58 5.48 10.07
N ASP A 25 14.33 4.69 9.30
CA ASP A 25 15.70 5.07 8.92
C ASP A 25 15.73 5.96 7.67
N LEU A 26 14.56 6.31 7.14
CA LEU A 26 14.39 7.25 6.02
C LEU A 26 15.00 6.75 4.72
N THR A 27 15.18 5.43 4.57
CA THR A 27 15.79 4.88 3.36
C THR A 27 14.77 4.44 2.31
N THR A 28 13.53 4.16 2.72
CA THR A 28 12.57 3.53 1.82
C THR A 28 11.20 4.18 1.95
N VAL A 29 10.67 4.62 0.82
CA VAL A 29 9.29 5.11 0.72
C VAL A 29 8.40 3.91 0.42
N VAL A 30 7.34 3.74 1.20
CA VAL A 30 6.46 2.58 1.13
C VAL A 30 5.08 3.05 0.67
N PHE A 31 4.63 2.48 -0.44
CA PHE A 31 3.27 2.71 -0.94
C PHE A 31 2.41 1.56 -0.46
N VAL A 32 1.33 1.86 0.25
CA VAL A 32 0.55 0.85 0.95
C VAL A 32 -0.86 0.81 0.39
N GLU A 33 -1.31 -0.38 0.05
CA GLU A 33 -2.69 -0.65 -0.31
C GLU A 33 -3.37 -1.26 0.91
N VAL A 34 -4.48 -0.64 1.35
CA VAL A 34 -5.20 -1.09 2.54
C VAL A 34 -6.46 -1.81 2.09
N LYS A 35 -6.66 -3.02 2.60
CA LYS A 35 -7.82 -3.85 2.29
C LYS A 35 -8.52 -4.24 3.58
N THR A 36 -9.85 -4.17 3.57
CA THR A 36 -10.65 -4.67 4.68
C THR A 36 -11.43 -5.89 4.22
N ARG A 37 -11.53 -6.88 5.11
CA ARG A 37 -12.22 -8.12 4.81
C ARG A 37 -13.02 -8.56 6.02
N THR A 38 -14.09 -9.29 5.75
CA THR A 38 -14.80 -9.97 6.82
C THR A 38 -14.00 -11.20 7.25
N SER A 39 -14.29 -11.69 8.45
CA SER A 39 -13.49 -12.76 9.05
C SER A 39 -13.64 -14.11 8.33
N ASN A 40 -14.64 -14.26 7.47
CA ASN A 40 -14.90 -15.54 6.81
C ASN A 40 -14.28 -15.66 5.43
N GLU A 41 -13.58 -14.65 4.98
CA GLU A 41 -12.94 -14.71 3.67
C GLU A 41 -11.72 -15.61 3.72
N VAL A 42 -11.54 -16.38 2.65
CA VAL A 42 -10.44 -17.34 2.59
C VAL A 42 -9.35 -16.97 1.61
N SER A 43 -9.51 -15.86 0.88
CA SER A 43 -8.48 -15.43 -0.07
C SER A 43 -7.23 -15.00 0.65
N GLU A 44 -6.09 -15.23 0.03
CA GLU A 44 -4.84 -14.67 0.53
C GLU A 44 -4.90 -13.14 0.45
N PRO A 45 -4.31 -12.43 1.41
CA PRO A 45 -4.29 -10.97 1.35
C PRO A 45 -3.73 -10.41 0.04
N ALA A 46 -2.69 -11.03 -0.49
CA ALA A 46 -2.11 -10.59 -1.75
C ALA A 46 -3.07 -10.75 -2.92
N ASP A 47 -3.98 -11.73 -2.83
CA ASP A 47 -4.95 -11.96 -3.89
C ASP A 47 -6.06 -10.92 -3.89
N ALA A 48 -6.19 -10.14 -2.82
CA ALA A 48 -7.17 -9.07 -2.75
C ALA A 48 -6.82 -7.92 -3.68
N VAL A 49 -5.56 -7.84 -4.10
CA VAL A 49 -5.08 -6.77 -4.96
C VAL A 49 -4.93 -7.36 -6.36
N ASN A 50 -5.93 -7.13 -7.23
CA ASN A 50 -5.90 -7.71 -8.55
C ASN A 50 -4.93 -6.96 -9.47
N ARG A 51 -4.76 -7.52 -10.67
CA ARG A 51 -3.77 -6.99 -11.61
C ARG A 51 -4.05 -5.55 -11.99
N GLN A 52 -5.32 -5.19 -12.16
CA GLN A 52 -5.69 -3.83 -12.52
C GLN A 52 -5.32 -2.85 -11.40
N LYS A 53 -5.56 -3.25 -10.16
CA LYS A 53 -5.21 -2.41 -9.03
C LYS A 53 -3.70 -2.24 -8.91
N ILE A 54 -2.95 -3.30 -9.15
CA ILE A 54 -1.49 -3.23 -9.11
C ILE A 54 -0.99 -2.25 -10.16
N ARG A 55 -1.55 -2.32 -11.37
CA ARG A 55 -1.16 -1.40 -12.43
C ARG A 55 -1.49 0.04 -12.07
N ASN A 56 -2.69 0.27 -11.55
CA ASN A 56 -3.09 1.62 -11.17
C ASN A 56 -2.22 2.17 -10.04
N LEU A 57 -1.88 1.33 -9.08
CA LEU A 57 -1.00 1.73 -8.01
C LEU A 57 0.38 2.08 -8.53
N GLY A 58 0.89 1.31 -9.47
CA GLY A 58 2.19 1.59 -10.08
C GLY A 58 2.22 2.92 -10.80
N ILE A 59 1.15 3.23 -11.54
CA ILE A 59 1.06 4.51 -12.25
C ILE A 59 0.99 5.66 -11.26
N ALA A 60 0.16 5.51 -10.22
CA ALA A 60 0.02 6.56 -9.20
C ALA A 60 1.34 6.76 -8.46
N ALA A 61 2.02 5.67 -8.11
CA ALA A 61 3.30 5.76 -7.41
C ALA A 61 4.35 6.44 -8.27
N ASN A 62 4.38 6.13 -9.57
CA ASN A 62 5.33 6.76 -10.47
C ASN A 62 5.10 8.27 -10.53
N ASN A 63 3.84 8.69 -10.57
CA ASN A 63 3.51 10.11 -10.54
C ASN A 63 3.92 10.76 -9.22
N TYR A 64 3.72 10.06 -8.12
CA TYR A 64 4.14 10.55 -6.81
C TYR A 64 5.66 10.73 -6.77
N ILE A 65 6.38 9.73 -7.25
CA ILE A 65 7.85 9.78 -7.29
C ILE A 65 8.33 11.01 -8.06
N LYS A 66 7.71 11.26 -9.21
CA LYS A 66 8.10 12.39 -10.04
C LYS A 66 7.72 13.71 -9.40
N GLN A 67 6.52 13.78 -8.83
CA GLN A 67 6.02 15.04 -8.28
C GLN A 67 6.84 15.49 -7.07
N PHE A 68 7.22 14.55 -6.22
CA PHE A 68 7.92 14.85 -4.98
C PHE A 68 9.41 14.55 -5.05
N ASN A 69 9.89 14.20 -6.23
CA ASN A 69 11.31 13.95 -6.46
C ASN A 69 11.88 12.92 -5.47
N VAL A 70 11.18 11.79 -5.37
CA VAL A 70 11.56 10.71 -4.46
C VAL A 70 12.83 10.06 -4.96
N VAL A 71 13.87 10.09 -4.14
CA VAL A 71 15.16 9.48 -4.48
C VAL A 71 15.46 8.24 -3.65
N GLU A 72 14.67 8.01 -2.61
CA GLU A 72 14.80 6.84 -1.76
C GLU A 72 14.37 5.59 -2.51
N GLN A 73 14.68 4.44 -1.94
CA GLN A 73 14.13 3.20 -2.45
C GLN A 73 12.62 3.18 -2.26
N VAL A 74 11.92 2.40 -3.07
CA VAL A 74 10.46 2.28 -2.96
C VAL A 74 10.09 0.83 -2.73
N ARG A 75 8.98 0.65 -2.01
CA ARG A 75 8.48 -0.68 -1.68
C ARG A 75 6.96 -0.61 -1.70
N PHE A 76 6.31 -1.70 -2.09
CA PHE A 76 4.85 -1.77 -2.19
C PHE A 76 4.35 -2.82 -1.22
N ASP A 77 3.56 -2.38 -0.25
CA ASP A 77 3.06 -3.24 0.82
C ASP A 77 1.55 -3.33 0.75
N VAL A 78 1.02 -4.40 1.32
CA VAL A 78 -0.43 -4.57 1.52
C VAL A 78 -0.69 -4.69 3.01
N VAL A 79 -1.67 -3.94 3.50
CA VAL A 79 -2.17 -4.10 4.86
C VAL A 79 -3.59 -4.57 4.77
N THR A 80 -3.88 -5.70 5.41
CA THR A 80 -5.21 -6.27 5.44
C THR A 80 -5.77 -6.16 6.84
N ILE A 81 -6.99 -5.64 6.94
CA ILE A 81 -7.71 -5.55 8.20
C ILE A 81 -8.86 -6.55 8.12
N VAL A 82 -8.82 -7.57 8.97
CA VAL A 82 -9.79 -8.67 8.95
C VAL A 82 -10.58 -8.64 10.23
N GLY A 83 -11.90 -8.69 10.12
CA GLY A 83 -12.75 -8.76 11.29
C GLY A 83 -14.11 -8.14 11.04
N ASN A 84 -15.05 -8.43 11.95
CA ASN A 84 -16.41 -7.93 11.86
C ASN A 84 -16.59 -6.61 12.58
N ASN A 85 -15.72 -6.31 13.51
CA ASN A 85 -15.79 -5.06 14.26
C ASN A 85 -14.40 -4.76 14.81
N SER A 86 -14.24 -3.58 15.41
CA SER A 86 -12.95 -3.13 15.86
C SER A 86 -12.34 -4.00 16.95
N GLU A 87 -13.17 -4.67 17.74
CA GLU A 87 -12.67 -5.54 18.81
C GLU A 87 -12.06 -6.82 18.28
N ASN A 88 -12.57 -7.30 17.15
CA ASN A 88 -12.14 -8.56 16.55
C ASN A 88 -11.22 -8.35 15.37
N ALA A 89 -10.95 -7.12 15.02
CA ALA A 89 -10.13 -6.85 13.83
C ALA A 89 -8.70 -7.28 14.04
N GLN A 90 -8.15 -7.92 13.04
CA GLN A 90 -6.76 -8.32 13.01
C GLN A 90 -6.09 -7.64 11.84
N LEU A 91 -4.90 -7.11 12.09
CA LEU A 91 -4.15 -6.42 11.06
C LEU A 91 -3.02 -7.30 10.59
N GLU A 92 -2.91 -7.45 9.28
CA GLU A 92 -1.84 -8.21 8.67
C GLU A 92 -1.09 -7.31 7.69
N HIS A 93 0.20 -7.21 7.87
CA HIS A 93 1.05 -6.35 7.04
C HIS A 93 1.98 -7.23 6.22
N ILE A 94 1.86 -7.12 4.91
CA ILE A 94 2.68 -7.88 3.98
C ILE A 94 3.65 -6.91 3.32
N GLU A 95 4.91 -7.01 3.68
CA GLU A 95 5.95 -6.15 3.12
C GLU A 95 6.35 -6.66 1.75
N ASP A 96 6.61 -5.73 0.86
CA ASP A 96 7.13 -6.04 -0.47
C ASP A 96 6.23 -7.05 -1.18
N ALA A 97 4.92 -6.78 -1.12
CA ALA A 97 3.93 -7.73 -1.62
C ALA A 97 3.98 -7.89 -3.14
N PHE A 98 4.37 -6.86 -3.85
CA PHE A 98 4.50 -6.88 -5.31
C PHE A 98 5.34 -5.68 -5.73
N ASN A 99 5.73 -5.67 -7.02
CA ASN A 99 6.49 -4.53 -7.53
C ASN A 99 5.95 -4.16 -8.90
N PRO A 100 4.99 -3.23 -8.97
CA PRO A 100 4.37 -2.87 -10.24
C PRO A 100 5.31 -2.12 -11.18
N LEU A 101 6.42 -1.61 -10.67
CA LEU A 101 7.38 -0.85 -11.49
C LEU A 101 8.28 -1.76 -12.30
N LEU A 102 8.31 -3.05 -11.99
CA LEU A 102 9.11 -4.03 -12.73
C LEU A 102 8.34 -4.72 -13.84
N ALA A 103 7.05 -4.55 -13.88
CA ALA A 103 6.20 -5.22 -14.86
C ALA A 103 6.32 -4.60 -16.23
#